data_a6c55c7ca4008306672877997b37024d
#
_entry.id   a6c55c7ca4008306672877997b37024d
#
_cell.length_a   1.000
_cell.length_b   1.000
_cell.length_c   1.000
_cell.angle_alpha   90.00
_cell.angle_beta   90.00
_cell.angle_gamma   90.00
#
_symmetry.space_group_name_H-M   'P 1'
#
loop_
_entity.id
_entity.type
_entity.pdbx_description
1 polymer ?
#
loop_
_entity_poly.entity_id
_entity_poly.type
_entity_poly.pdbx_seq_one_letter_code
_entity_poly.pdbx_strand_id
1 'polypeptide(L)'
;MQLWIWRYTLKPRRRLSAVAFPGARHGALLRAYDGFADIHPWPELGDAPLDEQLARLARGETTPLTLASLHHAQVDGRARTYGASLFAGLMIPESHWPGDNPPPAFDTVKLKGVSSIPPRVRLRIDFNATLTPDEFVRVADILPHDRIDFIEDPVPYDELTWLELRQRTKLRLALDRDEGIAADVLVHKPALSGEFPRFDGEIVVTSYMDHPVGQFHAAYVAASHDVSDRCGLFTHVLYEPNEFIDAIQTDGARLVAPRGPGIGFDELLERLPWQRL
;
A
#
# COMPACT_ATOMS: atom_id res chain seq x y z
N MET A 1 9.15 -21.99 -15.97
CA MET A 1 9.38 -21.32 -14.66
C MET A 1 8.72 -22.16 -13.58
N GLN A 2 9.37 -22.40 -12.46
CA GLN A 2 8.76 -23.08 -11.31
C GLN A 2 8.20 -22.03 -10.37
N LEU A 3 6.93 -22.19 -9.98
CA LEU A 3 6.25 -21.30 -9.05
C LEU A 3 5.93 -22.08 -7.78
N TRP A 4 6.15 -21.44 -6.65
CA TRP A 4 5.84 -21.98 -5.34
C TRP A 4 5.04 -20.95 -4.56
N ILE A 5 4.08 -21.40 -3.76
CA ILE A 5 3.25 -20.55 -2.93
C ILE A 5 3.25 -21.02 -1.48
N TRP A 6 3.02 -20.07 -0.59
CA TRP A 6 2.63 -20.32 0.79
C TRP A 6 1.44 -19.43 1.13
N ARG A 7 0.31 -20.05 1.48
CA ARG A 7 -0.92 -19.32 1.82
C ARG A 7 -0.86 -18.83 3.25
N TYR A 8 -1.31 -17.61 3.48
CA TYR A 8 -1.36 -17.00 4.80
C TYR A 8 -2.72 -16.37 5.07
N THR A 9 -2.94 -16.02 6.35
CA THR A 9 -4.11 -15.28 6.81
C THR A 9 -3.65 -14.14 7.71
N LEU A 10 -4.10 -12.91 7.41
CA LEU A 10 -3.94 -11.74 8.26
C LEU A 10 -5.27 -11.45 8.95
N LYS A 11 -5.24 -11.22 10.26
CA LYS A 11 -6.41 -10.87 11.05
C LYS A 11 -6.40 -9.38 11.36
N PRO A 12 -7.33 -8.59 10.79
CA PRO A 12 -7.42 -7.16 11.08
C PRO A 12 -7.81 -6.90 12.54
N ARG A 13 -7.15 -5.94 13.18
CA ARG A 13 -7.50 -5.46 14.53
C ARG A 13 -8.81 -4.66 14.54
N ARG A 14 -9.19 -4.09 13.39
CA ARG A 14 -10.40 -3.28 13.17
C ARG A 14 -10.79 -3.32 11.70
N ARG A 15 -11.94 -2.78 11.36
CA ARG A 15 -12.35 -2.63 9.97
C ARG A 15 -11.33 -1.76 9.21
N LEU A 16 -10.84 -2.23 8.07
CA LEU A 16 -9.74 -1.62 7.32
C LEU A 16 -10.19 -0.43 6.44
N SER A 17 -11.42 -0.50 5.90
CA SER A 17 -12.02 0.59 5.11
C SER A 17 -13.54 0.51 5.14
N ALA A 18 -14.22 1.54 4.64
CA ALA A 18 -15.68 1.57 4.52
C ALA A 18 -16.23 0.45 3.62
N VAL A 19 -15.47 0.08 2.58
CA VAL A 19 -15.87 -0.95 1.60
C VAL A 19 -15.31 -2.34 1.92
N ALA A 20 -14.38 -2.46 2.88
CA ALA A 20 -13.77 -3.74 3.25
C ALA A 20 -14.78 -4.71 3.85
N PHE A 21 -14.79 -5.96 3.37
CA PHE A 21 -15.54 -7.03 4.01
C PHE A 21 -14.99 -7.30 5.41
N PRO A 22 -15.85 -7.66 6.36
CA PRO A 22 -15.41 -8.05 7.70
C PRO A 22 -14.65 -9.38 7.64
N GLY A 23 -13.73 -9.58 8.58
CA GLY A 23 -13.04 -10.86 8.77
C GLY A 23 -11.58 -10.86 8.32
N ALA A 24 -11.01 -12.05 8.33
CA ALA A 24 -9.62 -12.28 7.99
C ALA A 24 -9.34 -12.04 6.51
N ARG A 25 -8.10 -11.66 6.21
CA ARG A 25 -7.57 -11.46 4.85
C ARG A 25 -6.72 -12.64 4.44
N HIS A 26 -6.93 -13.14 3.25
CA HIS A 26 -6.22 -14.30 2.72
C HIS A 26 -5.34 -13.87 1.56
N GLY A 27 -4.09 -14.25 1.62
CA GLY A 27 -3.11 -14.01 0.57
C GLY A 27 -2.17 -15.20 0.42
N ALA A 28 -1.20 -15.07 -0.47
CA ALA A 28 -0.15 -16.06 -0.64
C ALA A 28 1.19 -15.38 -0.92
N LEU A 29 2.24 -15.79 -0.23
CA LEU A 29 3.58 -15.48 -0.68
C LEU A 29 3.89 -16.32 -1.92
N LEU A 30 4.54 -15.69 -2.88
CA LEU A 30 5.02 -16.28 -4.12
C LEU A 30 6.53 -16.42 -4.06
N ARG A 31 7.06 -17.59 -4.42
CA ARG A 31 8.47 -17.80 -4.73
C ARG A 31 8.63 -18.10 -6.21
N ALA A 32 9.34 -17.22 -6.91
CA ALA A 32 9.62 -17.31 -8.34
C ALA A 32 10.97 -16.61 -8.64
N TYR A 33 11.69 -17.02 -9.68
CA TYR A 33 12.97 -16.42 -10.08
C TYR A 33 14.02 -16.33 -8.94
N ASP A 34 13.99 -17.29 -8.01
CA ASP A 34 14.80 -17.33 -6.78
C ASP A 34 14.53 -16.16 -5.81
N GLY A 35 13.43 -15.46 -5.99
CA GLY A 35 12.97 -14.39 -5.13
C GLY A 35 11.56 -14.58 -4.62
N PHE A 36 11.12 -13.64 -3.80
CA PHE A 36 9.86 -13.70 -3.08
C PHE A 36 9.02 -12.44 -3.33
N ALA A 37 7.70 -12.62 -3.37
CA ALA A 37 6.73 -11.54 -3.45
C ALA A 37 5.43 -11.92 -2.73
N ASP A 38 4.47 -11.00 -2.74
CA ASP A 38 3.15 -11.19 -2.13
C ASP A 38 2.04 -11.11 -3.17
N ILE A 39 1.02 -11.93 -3.01
CA ILE A 39 -0.25 -11.90 -3.74
C ILE A 39 -1.37 -11.71 -2.72
N HIS A 40 -1.83 -10.47 -2.54
CA HIS A 40 -2.85 -10.11 -1.54
C HIS A 40 -4.06 -9.45 -2.20
N PRO A 41 -5.05 -10.21 -2.67
CA PRO A 41 -6.20 -9.64 -3.38
C PRO A 41 -7.21 -8.97 -2.44
N TRP A 42 -7.89 -7.95 -2.96
CA TRP A 42 -9.01 -7.25 -2.36
C TRP A 42 -10.25 -7.38 -3.27
N PRO A 43 -11.03 -8.47 -3.18
CA PRO A 43 -12.18 -8.69 -4.06
C PRO A 43 -13.20 -7.57 -4.01
N GLU A 44 -13.38 -6.92 -2.87
CA GLU A 44 -14.26 -5.75 -2.71
C GLU A 44 -13.76 -4.48 -3.43
N LEU A 45 -12.51 -4.47 -3.89
CA LEU A 45 -11.92 -3.40 -4.71
C LEU A 45 -11.76 -3.82 -6.18
N GLY A 46 -12.29 -5.00 -6.56
CA GLY A 46 -12.30 -5.48 -7.94
C GLY A 46 -11.25 -6.53 -8.28
N ASP A 47 -10.40 -6.93 -7.33
CA ASP A 47 -9.47 -8.03 -7.57
C ASP A 47 -10.21 -9.37 -7.68
N ALA A 48 -9.73 -10.25 -8.55
CA ALA A 48 -10.17 -11.64 -8.53
C ALA A 48 -9.80 -12.30 -7.18
N PRO A 49 -10.64 -13.20 -6.64
CA PRO A 49 -10.32 -13.91 -5.40
C PRO A 49 -9.00 -14.69 -5.48
N LEU A 50 -8.34 -14.93 -4.33
CA LEU A 50 -7.02 -15.56 -4.26
C LEU A 50 -6.95 -16.88 -5.06
N ASP A 51 -7.94 -17.76 -4.92
CA ASP A 51 -7.94 -19.04 -5.62
C ASP A 51 -8.01 -18.87 -7.15
N GLU A 52 -8.74 -17.89 -7.64
CA GLU A 52 -8.79 -17.54 -9.05
C GLU A 52 -7.46 -16.94 -9.53
N GLN A 53 -6.83 -16.04 -8.75
CA GLN A 53 -5.50 -15.48 -9.02
C GLN A 53 -4.49 -16.61 -9.21
N LEU A 54 -4.44 -17.54 -8.26
CA LEU A 54 -3.51 -18.67 -8.28
C LEU A 54 -3.81 -19.65 -9.41
N ALA A 55 -5.07 -19.95 -9.68
CA ALA A 55 -5.47 -20.84 -10.78
C ALA A 55 -5.11 -20.26 -12.16
N ARG A 56 -5.25 -18.94 -12.35
CA ARG A 56 -4.80 -18.24 -13.57
C ARG A 56 -3.28 -18.33 -13.70
N LEU A 57 -2.57 -18.00 -12.62
CA LEU A 57 -1.11 -18.01 -12.59
C LEU A 57 -0.55 -19.42 -12.90
N ALA A 58 -1.18 -20.48 -12.38
CA ALA A 58 -0.81 -21.88 -12.67
C ALA A 58 -0.94 -22.24 -14.17
N ARG A 59 -1.84 -21.58 -14.90
CA ARG A 59 -2.00 -21.74 -16.36
C ARG A 59 -1.11 -20.80 -17.19
N GLY A 60 -0.28 -19.98 -16.52
CA GLY A 60 0.54 -18.97 -17.19
C GLY A 60 -0.20 -17.69 -17.56
N GLU A 61 -1.41 -17.49 -17.05
CA GLU A 61 -2.20 -16.26 -17.20
C GLU A 61 -1.91 -15.32 -16.02
N THR A 62 -1.79 -14.03 -16.28
CA THR A 62 -1.56 -13.03 -15.23
C THR A 62 -2.76 -12.08 -15.06
N THR A 63 -2.91 -11.57 -13.86
CA THR A 63 -3.71 -10.39 -13.55
C THR A 63 -2.76 -9.23 -13.22
N PRO A 64 -3.23 -7.98 -13.10
CA PRO A 64 -2.35 -6.90 -12.65
C PRO A 64 -1.61 -7.25 -11.36
N LEU A 65 -2.30 -7.78 -10.35
CA LEU A 65 -1.72 -8.19 -9.07
C LEU A 65 -0.64 -9.26 -9.21
N THR A 66 -0.91 -10.35 -9.93
CA THR A 66 0.07 -11.44 -10.10
C THR A 66 1.22 -11.04 -11.02
N LEU A 67 1.00 -10.17 -12.00
CA LEU A 67 2.06 -9.63 -12.85
C LEU A 67 3.03 -8.76 -12.02
N ALA A 68 2.51 -7.86 -11.19
CA ALA A 68 3.32 -7.08 -10.27
C ALA A 68 4.09 -7.97 -9.28
N SER A 69 3.44 -9.01 -8.74
CA SER A 69 4.09 -9.96 -7.84
C SER A 69 5.24 -10.72 -8.53
N LEU A 70 5.07 -11.14 -9.78
CA LEU A 70 6.14 -11.77 -10.56
C LEU A 70 7.31 -10.80 -10.80
N HIS A 71 7.02 -9.53 -11.10
CA HIS A 71 8.02 -8.50 -11.23
C HIS A 71 8.82 -8.30 -9.92
N HIS A 72 8.13 -8.17 -8.78
CA HIS A 72 8.76 -8.05 -7.47
C HIS A 72 9.62 -9.25 -7.13
N ALA A 73 9.13 -10.48 -7.36
CA ALA A 73 9.92 -11.68 -7.16
C ALA A 73 11.19 -11.70 -8.04
N GLN A 74 11.10 -11.24 -9.29
CA GLN A 74 12.27 -11.14 -10.17
C GLN A 74 13.29 -10.12 -9.67
N VAL A 75 12.84 -8.96 -9.18
CA VAL A 75 13.71 -7.92 -8.61
C VAL A 75 14.40 -8.46 -7.35
N ASP A 76 13.64 -9.10 -6.47
CA ASP A 76 14.16 -9.73 -5.25
C ASP A 76 15.18 -10.83 -5.56
N GLY A 77 14.86 -11.74 -6.49
CA GLY A 77 15.74 -12.83 -6.89
C GLY A 77 17.06 -12.36 -7.51
N ARG A 78 17.04 -11.29 -8.29
CA ARG A 78 18.27 -10.65 -8.79
C ARG A 78 19.16 -10.16 -7.65
N ALA A 79 18.60 -9.45 -6.68
CA ALA A 79 19.35 -8.97 -5.53
C ALA A 79 19.92 -10.14 -4.71
N ARG A 80 19.15 -11.22 -4.51
CA ARG A 80 19.59 -12.45 -3.82
C ARG A 80 20.75 -13.14 -4.54
N THR A 81 20.70 -13.22 -5.87
CA THR A 81 21.79 -13.79 -6.68
C THR A 81 23.13 -13.09 -6.42
N TYR A 82 23.11 -11.80 -6.13
CA TYR A 82 24.33 -11.03 -5.80
C TYR A 82 24.60 -10.95 -4.29
N GLY A 83 23.80 -11.60 -3.45
CA GLY A 83 23.89 -11.49 -1.99
C GLY A 83 23.64 -10.06 -1.45
N ALA A 84 23.00 -9.22 -2.25
CA ALA A 84 22.75 -7.82 -1.92
C ALA A 84 21.35 -7.60 -1.34
N SER A 85 21.20 -6.72 -0.35
CA SER A 85 19.89 -6.25 0.09
C SER A 85 19.29 -5.32 -0.98
N LEU A 86 17.97 -5.39 -1.19
CA LEU A 86 17.25 -4.41 -2.03
C LEU A 86 17.40 -2.98 -1.52
N PHE A 87 17.63 -2.81 -0.22
CA PHE A 87 17.76 -1.50 0.44
C PHE A 87 19.20 -1.00 0.54
N ALA A 88 20.16 -1.66 -0.11
CA ALA A 88 21.57 -1.25 -0.04
C ALA A 88 21.75 0.19 -0.57
N GLY A 89 22.17 1.10 0.30
CA GLY A 89 22.37 2.52 -0.03
C GLY A 89 21.08 3.34 -0.18
N LEU A 90 19.91 2.76 0.10
CA LEU A 90 18.62 3.43 0.06
C LEU A 90 18.13 3.77 1.46
N MET A 91 17.35 4.85 1.55
CA MET A 91 16.64 5.25 2.76
C MET A 91 15.14 5.14 2.52
N ILE A 92 14.46 4.31 3.32
CA ILE A 92 12.99 4.19 3.27
C ILE A 92 12.39 5.53 3.74
N PRO A 93 11.45 6.14 3.01
CA PRO A 93 10.83 7.39 3.44
C PRO A 93 10.01 7.21 4.73
N GLU A 94 9.73 8.33 5.42
CA GLU A 94 8.79 8.34 6.53
C GLU A 94 7.38 7.99 6.06
N SER A 95 6.55 7.56 7.00
CA SER A 95 5.18 7.15 6.73
C SER A 95 4.18 7.95 7.54
N HIS A 96 2.98 8.12 7.01
CA HIS A 96 1.85 8.52 7.82
C HIS A 96 1.37 7.35 8.71
N TRP A 97 0.71 7.68 9.81
CA TRP A 97 0.04 6.68 10.66
C TRP A 97 -1.35 6.34 10.10
N PRO A 98 -1.70 5.05 9.97
CA PRO A 98 -3.02 4.66 9.48
C PRO A 98 -4.04 4.65 10.62
N GLY A 99 -4.58 5.81 10.98
CA GLY A 99 -5.63 5.95 12.01
C GLY A 99 -5.53 7.22 12.82
N ASP A 100 -6.46 7.37 13.77
CA ASP A 100 -6.72 8.59 14.53
C ASP A 100 -5.93 8.71 15.84
N ASN A 101 -5.19 7.69 16.24
CA ASN A 101 -4.36 7.69 17.46
C ASN A 101 -2.88 7.42 17.14
N PRO A 102 -2.17 8.40 16.54
CA PRO A 102 -0.77 8.22 16.15
C PRO A 102 0.15 8.22 17.38
N PRO A 103 1.20 7.38 17.37
CA PRO A 103 2.34 7.56 18.26
C PRO A 103 3.01 8.93 18.05
N PRO A 104 3.73 9.47 19.07
CA PRO A 104 4.33 10.82 19.00
C PRO A 104 5.31 11.05 17.83
N ALA A 105 5.87 9.99 17.28
CA ALA A 105 6.79 10.08 16.13
C ALA A 105 6.10 10.43 14.80
N PHE A 106 4.75 10.36 14.73
CA PHE A 106 4.00 10.62 13.51
C PHE A 106 3.37 12.02 13.56
N ASP A 107 3.68 12.84 12.59
CA ASP A 107 3.10 14.16 12.39
C ASP A 107 1.96 14.19 11.36
N THR A 108 1.74 13.08 10.67
CA THR A 108 0.74 12.92 9.62
C THR A 108 -0.05 11.62 9.83
N VAL A 109 -1.36 11.70 9.65
CA VAL A 109 -2.26 10.53 9.76
C VAL A 109 -3.10 10.36 8.51
N LYS A 110 -3.44 9.12 8.18
CA LYS A 110 -4.47 8.78 7.18
C LYS A 110 -5.72 8.28 7.87
N LEU A 111 -6.84 8.96 7.65
CA LEU A 111 -8.16 8.65 8.21
C LEU A 111 -9.07 8.08 7.12
N LYS A 112 -9.97 7.20 7.49
CA LYS A 112 -11.09 6.74 6.66
C LYS A 112 -12.36 7.52 7.04
N GLY A 113 -12.56 8.68 6.38
CA GLY A 113 -13.61 9.63 6.73
C GLY A 113 -13.26 10.54 7.92
N VAL A 114 -14.27 11.24 8.46
CA VAL A 114 -14.08 12.37 9.42
C VAL A 114 -14.67 12.10 10.81
N SER A 115 -14.87 10.83 11.19
CA SER A 115 -15.49 10.47 12.47
C SER A 115 -14.68 10.88 13.71
N SER A 116 -13.35 10.94 13.57
CA SER A 116 -12.42 11.34 14.62
C SER A 116 -11.23 12.04 14.00
N ILE A 117 -11.02 13.32 14.33
CA ILE A 117 -9.91 14.12 13.81
C ILE A 117 -8.94 14.42 14.97
N PRO A 118 -7.74 13.79 14.97
CA PRO A 118 -6.75 14.04 16.01
C PRO A 118 -6.22 15.47 15.93
N PRO A 119 -5.89 16.09 17.08
CA PRO A 119 -5.31 17.43 17.10
C PRO A 119 -3.84 17.42 16.64
N ARG A 120 -3.36 18.57 16.14
CA ARG A 120 -1.93 18.88 15.94
C ARG A 120 -1.17 18.01 14.94
N VAL A 121 -1.84 17.24 14.09
CA VAL A 121 -1.22 16.45 13.03
C VAL A 121 -1.78 16.85 11.67
N ARG A 122 -1.00 16.62 10.61
CA ARG A 122 -1.47 16.74 9.22
C ARG A 122 -2.42 15.60 8.89
N LEU A 123 -3.41 15.86 8.05
CA LEU A 123 -4.51 14.97 7.77
C LEU A 123 -4.52 14.56 6.30
N ARG A 124 -4.52 13.29 6.04
CA ARG A 124 -4.89 12.66 4.77
C ARG A 124 -6.21 11.94 5.01
N ILE A 125 -7.25 12.31 4.28
CA ILE A 125 -8.59 11.77 4.52
C ILE A 125 -9.05 11.05 3.27
N ASP A 126 -9.39 9.79 3.42
CA ASP A 126 -9.81 8.91 2.34
C ASP A 126 -11.31 8.59 2.49
N PHE A 127 -12.08 8.95 1.48
CA PHE A 127 -13.51 8.70 1.42
C PHE A 127 -13.89 7.47 0.59
N ASN A 128 -12.92 6.83 -0.07
CA ASN A 128 -13.15 5.65 -0.92
C ASN A 128 -14.28 5.88 -1.95
N ALA A 129 -14.35 7.07 -2.54
CA ALA A 129 -15.32 7.47 -3.55
C ALA A 129 -16.80 7.32 -3.11
N THR A 130 -17.09 7.48 -1.82
CA THR A 130 -18.42 7.24 -1.26
C THR A 130 -19.30 8.46 -1.19
N LEU A 131 -18.77 9.67 -1.37
CA LEU A 131 -19.53 10.90 -1.30
C LEU A 131 -20.07 11.33 -2.67
N THR A 132 -21.17 12.08 -2.66
CA THR A 132 -21.59 12.91 -3.80
C THR A 132 -20.79 14.22 -3.82
N PRO A 133 -20.69 14.93 -4.96
CA PRO A 133 -20.02 16.23 -5.03
C PRO A 133 -20.51 17.25 -4.00
N ASP A 134 -21.82 17.34 -3.79
CA ASP A 134 -22.40 18.27 -2.83
C ASP A 134 -22.13 17.86 -1.36
N GLU A 135 -22.09 16.57 -1.06
CA GLU A 135 -21.71 16.07 0.25
C GLU A 135 -20.24 16.38 0.52
N PHE A 136 -19.37 16.17 -0.46
CA PHE A 136 -17.95 16.50 -0.29
C PHE A 136 -17.74 17.99 -0.02
N VAL A 137 -18.41 18.89 -0.74
CA VAL A 137 -18.30 20.35 -0.49
C VAL A 137 -18.74 20.69 0.93
N ARG A 138 -19.88 20.15 1.40
CA ARG A 138 -20.33 20.37 2.80
C ARG A 138 -19.33 19.83 3.84
N VAL A 139 -18.73 18.70 3.57
CA VAL A 139 -17.68 18.14 4.45
C VAL A 139 -16.43 19.03 4.41
N ALA A 140 -16.01 19.46 3.23
CA ALA A 140 -14.85 20.32 3.06
C ALA A 140 -14.97 21.65 3.87
N ASP A 141 -16.17 22.25 3.91
CA ASP A 141 -16.41 23.52 4.62
C ASP A 141 -16.14 23.42 6.14
N ILE A 142 -16.22 22.25 6.73
CA ILE A 142 -15.99 22.03 8.18
C ILE A 142 -14.64 21.45 8.52
N LEU A 143 -13.81 21.11 7.53
CA LEU A 143 -12.48 20.56 7.76
C LEU A 143 -11.47 21.64 8.20
N PRO A 144 -10.46 21.30 9.01
CA PRO A 144 -9.36 22.20 9.35
C PRO A 144 -8.39 22.32 8.17
N HIS A 145 -8.67 23.20 7.22
CA HIS A 145 -7.94 23.36 5.95
C HIS A 145 -6.43 23.55 6.14
N ASP A 146 -6.02 24.22 7.19
CA ASP A 146 -4.61 24.48 7.54
C ASP A 146 -3.82 23.20 7.87
N ARG A 147 -4.53 22.11 8.16
CA ARG A 147 -3.93 20.81 8.48
C ARG A 147 -4.18 19.73 7.43
N ILE A 148 -5.03 20.01 6.44
CA ILE A 148 -5.27 19.03 5.36
C ILE A 148 -4.05 18.96 4.45
N ASP A 149 -3.49 17.77 4.32
CA ASP A 149 -2.47 17.47 3.33
C ASP A 149 -3.11 17.23 1.96
N PHE A 150 -4.01 16.25 1.92
CA PHE A 150 -4.88 16.00 0.76
C PHE A 150 -6.12 15.19 1.16
N ILE A 151 -7.10 15.19 0.27
CA ILE A 151 -8.30 14.34 0.33
C ILE A 151 -8.19 13.27 -0.76
N GLU A 152 -8.23 12.00 -0.37
CA GLU A 152 -8.15 10.87 -1.29
C GLU A 152 -9.56 10.38 -1.65
N ASP A 153 -9.78 10.19 -2.94
CA ASP A 153 -11.04 9.67 -3.52
C ASP A 153 -12.31 10.23 -2.86
N PRO A 154 -12.54 11.55 -2.89
CA PRO A 154 -13.73 12.12 -2.24
C PRO A 154 -15.03 11.63 -2.87
N VAL A 155 -15.05 11.56 -4.20
CA VAL A 155 -16.17 11.12 -5.03
C VAL A 155 -15.65 10.19 -6.13
N PRO A 156 -16.51 9.40 -6.81
CA PRO A 156 -16.10 8.67 -8.01
C PRO A 156 -15.35 9.58 -8.98
N TYR A 157 -14.25 9.05 -9.55
CA TYR A 157 -13.42 9.87 -10.43
C TYR A 157 -14.16 10.23 -11.72
N ASP A 158 -14.27 11.53 -11.94
CA ASP A 158 -14.64 12.19 -13.20
C ASP A 158 -13.81 13.46 -13.31
N GLU A 159 -13.10 13.63 -14.41
CA GLU A 159 -12.12 14.69 -14.57
C GLU A 159 -12.71 16.09 -14.36
N LEU A 160 -13.86 16.38 -14.99
CA LEU A 160 -14.50 17.70 -14.90
C LEU A 160 -15.02 17.96 -13.49
N THR A 161 -15.68 16.98 -12.88
CA THR A 161 -16.15 17.04 -11.50
C THR A 161 -15.00 17.29 -10.53
N TRP A 162 -13.87 16.59 -10.68
CA TRP A 162 -12.71 16.76 -9.80
C TRP A 162 -12.06 18.14 -9.96
N LEU A 163 -11.93 18.65 -11.20
CA LEU A 163 -11.45 20.02 -11.46
C LEU A 163 -12.34 21.06 -10.79
N GLU A 164 -13.68 20.91 -10.89
CA GLU A 164 -14.62 21.80 -10.22
C GLU A 164 -14.50 21.75 -8.70
N LEU A 165 -14.44 20.53 -8.12
CA LEU A 165 -14.29 20.34 -6.68
C LEU A 165 -13.00 20.97 -6.14
N ARG A 166 -11.86 20.80 -6.84
CA ARG A 166 -10.59 21.46 -6.49
C ARG A 166 -10.73 22.99 -6.49
N GLN A 167 -11.41 23.54 -7.50
CA GLN A 167 -11.63 25.00 -7.58
C GLN A 167 -12.53 25.52 -6.45
N ARG A 168 -13.57 24.78 -6.09
CA ARG A 168 -14.53 25.17 -5.04
C ARG A 168 -13.96 25.04 -3.64
N THR A 169 -13.33 23.92 -3.33
CA THR A 169 -12.86 23.61 -1.97
C THR A 169 -11.46 24.14 -1.65
N LYS A 170 -10.64 24.40 -2.69
CA LYS A 170 -9.21 24.74 -2.57
C LYS A 170 -8.38 23.67 -1.84
N LEU A 171 -8.91 22.45 -1.72
CA LEU A 171 -8.21 21.31 -1.16
C LEU A 171 -7.48 20.54 -2.28
N ARG A 172 -6.34 19.97 -1.93
CA ARG A 172 -5.62 19.03 -2.82
C ARG A 172 -6.37 17.71 -2.85
N LEU A 173 -6.58 17.17 -4.04
CA LEU A 173 -7.21 15.86 -4.22
C LEU A 173 -6.18 14.82 -4.61
N ALA A 174 -6.30 13.63 -4.01
CA ALA A 174 -5.46 12.49 -4.30
C ALA A 174 -6.28 11.36 -4.93
N LEU A 175 -5.76 10.76 -5.98
CA LEU A 175 -6.37 9.65 -6.70
C LEU A 175 -5.66 8.35 -6.34
N ASP A 176 -6.42 7.37 -5.85
CA ASP A 176 -5.91 6.01 -5.52
C ASP A 176 -5.95 5.08 -6.75
N ARG A 177 -5.43 5.58 -7.88
CA ARG A 177 -5.32 4.84 -9.16
C ARG A 177 -4.20 5.45 -9.99
N ASP A 178 -3.64 4.66 -10.90
CA ASP A 178 -2.58 5.13 -11.81
C ASP A 178 -3.13 5.87 -13.05
N GLU A 179 -4.44 6.15 -13.10
CA GLU A 179 -5.12 6.80 -14.23
C GLU A 179 -5.88 8.04 -13.76
N GLY A 180 -5.61 9.18 -14.38
CA GLY A 180 -6.33 10.43 -14.15
C GLY A 180 -5.42 11.63 -13.97
N ILE A 181 -5.76 12.75 -14.63
CA ILE A 181 -4.93 13.98 -14.65
C ILE A 181 -5.48 15.10 -13.76
N ALA A 182 -6.69 14.94 -13.24
CA ALA A 182 -7.34 15.99 -12.43
C ALA A 182 -6.96 15.96 -10.95
N ALA A 183 -6.02 15.11 -10.54
CA ALA A 183 -5.53 15.02 -9.18
C ALA A 183 -4.26 15.87 -8.96
N ASP A 184 -4.00 16.26 -7.71
CA ASP A 184 -2.75 16.90 -7.28
C ASP A 184 -1.75 15.86 -6.76
N VAL A 185 -2.26 14.72 -6.31
CA VAL A 185 -1.49 13.62 -5.72
C VAL A 185 -1.96 12.30 -6.34
N LEU A 186 -1.00 11.46 -6.67
CA LEU A 186 -1.25 10.07 -7.07
C LEU A 186 -0.84 9.13 -5.94
N VAL A 187 -1.76 8.28 -5.49
CA VAL A 187 -1.48 7.23 -4.51
C VAL A 187 -1.10 5.96 -5.26
N HIS A 188 0.19 5.72 -5.40
CA HIS A 188 0.71 4.55 -6.10
C HIS A 188 0.80 3.32 -5.20
N LYS A 189 0.28 2.18 -5.69
CA LYS A 189 0.33 0.87 -5.03
C LYS A 189 1.16 -0.11 -5.86
N PRO A 190 2.43 -0.34 -5.52
CA PRO A 190 3.29 -1.25 -6.27
C PRO A 190 2.76 -2.67 -6.39
N ALA A 191 1.90 -3.11 -5.48
CA ALA A 191 1.24 -4.41 -5.56
C ALA A 191 0.34 -4.57 -6.80
N LEU A 192 -0.14 -3.46 -7.39
CA LEU A 192 -1.04 -3.45 -8.56
C LEU A 192 -0.32 -3.12 -9.85
N SER A 193 0.86 -2.48 -9.78
CA SER A 193 1.65 -2.09 -10.94
C SER A 193 3.13 -2.36 -10.68
N GLY A 194 3.77 -3.10 -11.58
CA GLY A 194 5.22 -3.35 -11.54
C GLY A 194 6.06 -2.16 -12.03
N GLU A 195 5.42 -1.13 -12.58
CA GLU A 195 6.07 0.07 -13.09
C GLU A 195 5.76 1.28 -12.21
N PHE A 196 6.75 2.14 -11.99
CA PHE A 196 6.55 3.39 -11.29
C PHE A 196 5.88 4.39 -12.26
N PRO A 197 4.75 5.02 -11.86
CA PRO A 197 3.97 5.86 -12.76
C PRO A 197 4.70 7.16 -13.12
N ARG A 198 4.36 7.72 -14.28
CA ARG A 198 4.71 9.09 -14.65
C ARG A 198 3.54 10.00 -14.32
N PHE A 199 3.76 10.95 -13.44
CA PHE A 199 2.75 11.88 -12.99
C PHE A 199 3.36 13.27 -12.77
N ASP A 200 2.68 14.33 -13.20
CA ASP A 200 3.19 15.72 -13.08
C ASP A 200 2.96 16.34 -11.69
N GLY A 201 2.29 15.60 -10.79
CA GLY A 201 2.03 16.00 -9.41
C GLY A 201 2.90 15.22 -8.42
N GLU A 202 2.46 15.20 -7.18
CA GLU A 202 3.09 14.42 -6.12
C GLU A 202 2.69 12.95 -6.19
N ILE A 203 3.65 12.04 -5.98
CA ILE A 203 3.39 10.61 -5.87
C ILE A 203 3.63 10.17 -4.42
N VAL A 204 2.61 9.54 -3.84
CA VAL A 204 2.69 8.92 -2.52
C VAL A 204 2.59 7.41 -2.67
N VAL A 205 3.63 6.69 -2.29
CA VAL A 205 3.63 5.23 -2.34
C VAL A 205 2.94 4.65 -1.09
N THR A 206 2.02 3.72 -1.30
CA THR A 206 1.38 2.99 -0.19
C THR A 206 1.47 1.49 -0.41
N SER A 207 1.59 0.72 0.68
CA SER A 207 1.38 -0.71 0.61
C SER A 207 -0.12 -1.02 0.42
N TYR A 208 -0.42 -2.23 -0.04
CA TYR A 208 -1.81 -2.64 -0.33
C TYR A 208 -2.53 -3.21 0.90
N MET A 209 -2.11 -2.79 2.12
CA MET A 209 -2.53 -3.40 3.39
C MET A 209 -2.33 -4.93 3.35
N ASP A 210 -1.19 -5.31 2.86
CA ASP A 210 -0.79 -6.66 2.49
C ASP A 210 0.17 -7.27 3.55
N HIS A 211 0.72 -8.43 3.22
CA HIS A 211 1.72 -9.10 4.05
C HIS A 211 3.00 -8.23 4.18
N PRO A 212 3.80 -8.35 5.28
CA PRO A 212 5.06 -7.63 5.42
C PRO A 212 6.00 -7.72 4.21
N VAL A 213 6.05 -8.84 3.50
CA VAL A 213 6.83 -8.95 2.25
C VAL A 213 6.33 -7.96 1.18
N GLY A 214 5.02 -7.87 0.95
CA GLY A 214 4.43 -6.89 0.03
C GLY A 214 4.63 -5.45 0.51
N GLN A 215 4.46 -5.20 1.81
CA GLN A 215 4.72 -3.91 2.44
C GLN A 215 6.16 -3.43 2.20
N PHE A 216 7.15 -4.32 2.34
CA PHE A 216 8.54 -3.96 2.08
C PHE A 216 8.87 -3.83 0.59
N HIS A 217 8.18 -4.52 -0.31
CA HIS A 217 8.27 -4.21 -1.74
C HIS A 217 7.78 -2.79 -2.05
N ALA A 218 6.68 -2.35 -1.43
CA ALA A 218 6.23 -0.96 -1.55
C ALA A 218 7.26 0.02 -0.95
N ALA A 219 7.87 -0.31 0.18
CA ALA A 219 8.94 0.48 0.80
C ALA A 219 10.18 0.57 -0.11
N TYR A 220 10.54 -0.52 -0.78
CA TYR A 220 11.62 -0.54 -1.76
C TYR A 220 11.33 0.36 -2.96
N VAL A 221 10.13 0.27 -3.54
CA VAL A 221 9.73 1.13 -4.66
C VAL A 221 9.79 2.60 -4.26
N ALA A 222 9.27 2.96 -3.09
CA ALA A 222 9.35 4.33 -2.58
C ALA A 222 10.79 4.82 -2.42
N ALA A 223 11.67 4.00 -1.84
CA ALA A 223 13.07 4.33 -1.62
C ALA A 223 13.89 4.40 -2.92
N SER A 224 13.64 3.49 -3.87
CA SER A 224 14.39 3.41 -5.13
C SER A 224 14.02 4.52 -6.12
N HIS A 225 12.87 5.16 -5.96
CA HIS A 225 12.43 6.31 -6.77
C HIS A 225 12.53 7.65 -6.01
N ASP A 226 13.24 7.64 -4.87
CA ASP A 226 13.50 8.84 -4.05
C ASP A 226 12.21 9.63 -3.73
N VAL A 227 11.15 8.91 -3.41
CA VAL A 227 9.89 9.53 -2.99
C VAL A 227 10.11 10.27 -1.68
N SER A 228 10.08 11.59 -1.72
CA SER A 228 10.47 12.45 -0.61
C SER A 228 9.38 12.67 0.43
N ASP A 229 8.13 12.46 0.07
CA ASP A 229 7.01 12.69 0.97
C ASP A 229 6.68 11.46 1.83
N ARG A 230 5.86 11.67 2.83
CA ARG A 230 5.39 10.60 3.72
C ARG A 230 4.57 9.58 2.95
N CYS A 231 5.02 8.35 3.01
CA CYS A 231 4.38 7.22 2.35
C CYS A 231 3.31 6.55 3.24
N GLY A 232 2.58 5.57 2.72
CA GLY A 232 1.61 4.77 3.47
C GLY A 232 2.14 3.37 3.75
N LEU A 233 3.25 3.26 4.50
CA LEU A 233 3.99 2.00 4.66
C LEU A 233 3.76 1.30 6.02
N PHE A 234 3.06 1.91 6.98
CA PHE A 234 2.84 1.34 8.32
C PHE A 234 1.58 0.48 8.41
N THR A 235 1.27 -0.31 7.39
CA THR A 235 0.04 -1.10 7.33
C THR A 235 0.06 -2.35 8.19
N HIS A 236 1.22 -2.87 8.59
CA HIS A 236 1.35 -3.99 9.53
C HIS A 236 0.65 -3.75 10.87
N VAL A 237 0.58 -2.49 11.34
CA VAL A 237 -0.10 -2.15 12.60
C VAL A 237 -1.62 -2.36 12.57
N LEU A 238 -2.19 -2.53 11.38
CA LEU A 238 -3.61 -2.81 11.18
C LEU A 238 -4.00 -4.25 11.52
N TYR A 239 -3.03 -5.15 11.66
CA TYR A 239 -3.23 -6.58 11.84
C TYR A 239 -2.78 -7.08 13.21
N GLU A 240 -3.32 -8.23 13.63
CA GLU A 240 -2.82 -8.96 14.79
C GLU A 240 -1.37 -9.42 14.55
N PRO A 241 -0.57 -9.58 15.63
CA PRO A 241 0.81 -10.03 15.53
C PRO A 241 0.93 -11.40 14.83
N ASN A 242 2.01 -11.56 14.10
CA ASN A 242 2.50 -12.83 13.57
C ASN A 242 4.02 -12.72 13.40
N GLU A 243 4.71 -13.84 13.13
CA GLU A 243 6.17 -13.88 13.06
C GLU A 243 6.77 -12.83 12.11
N PHE A 244 6.14 -12.54 10.96
CA PHE A 244 6.60 -11.52 10.01
C PHE A 244 6.37 -10.11 10.52
N ILE A 245 5.21 -9.84 11.13
CA ILE A 245 4.89 -8.54 11.74
C ILE A 245 5.83 -8.26 12.91
N ASP A 246 6.09 -9.27 13.75
CA ASP A 246 6.96 -9.16 14.92
C ASP A 246 8.44 -8.95 14.53
N ALA A 247 8.83 -9.37 13.33
CA ALA A 247 10.17 -9.14 12.78
C ALA A 247 10.38 -7.71 12.23
N ILE A 248 9.31 -6.92 12.05
CA ILE A 248 9.42 -5.53 11.55
C ILE A 248 10.05 -4.65 12.63
N GLN A 249 11.09 -3.95 12.23
CA GLN A 249 11.72 -2.92 13.04
C GLN A 249 11.37 -1.53 12.51
N THR A 250 11.25 -0.55 13.41
CA THR A 250 10.92 0.83 13.06
C THR A 250 11.86 1.81 13.76
N ASP A 251 12.11 2.94 13.12
CA ASP A 251 12.78 4.09 13.70
C ASP A 251 11.86 5.31 13.53
N GLY A 252 11.14 5.65 14.59
CA GLY A 252 10.09 6.65 14.54
C GLY A 252 8.99 6.31 13.55
N ALA A 253 8.76 7.18 12.58
CA ALA A 253 7.79 7.00 11.49
C ALA A 253 8.38 6.26 10.26
N ARG A 254 9.53 5.64 10.39
CA ARG A 254 10.24 4.97 9.31
C ARG A 254 10.36 3.46 9.56
N LEU A 255 10.14 2.67 8.52
CA LEU A 255 10.50 1.25 8.54
C LEU A 255 12.02 1.10 8.45
N VAL A 256 12.57 0.15 9.21
CA VAL A 256 13.97 -0.26 9.09
C VAL A 256 14.03 -1.44 8.12
N ALA A 257 14.92 -1.37 7.15
CA ALA A 257 15.10 -2.44 6.16
C ALA A 257 15.40 -3.78 6.83
N PRO A 258 14.72 -4.87 6.46
CA PRO A 258 15.01 -6.19 7.00
C PRO A 258 16.45 -6.62 6.65
N ARG A 259 17.04 -7.41 7.53
CA ARG A 259 18.38 -7.96 7.26
C ARG A 259 18.31 -9.08 6.23
N GLY A 260 19.41 -9.28 5.50
CA GLY A 260 19.57 -10.35 4.50
C GLY A 260 19.56 -9.83 3.06
N PRO A 261 19.78 -10.71 2.09
CA PRO A 261 19.70 -10.39 0.68
C PRO A 261 18.25 -10.17 0.22
N GLY A 262 18.10 -9.51 -0.92
CA GLY A 262 16.78 -9.19 -1.47
C GLY A 262 15.95 -8.36 -0.52
N ILE A 263 14.69 -8.76 -0.34
CA ILE A 263 13.73 -8.13 0.57
C ILE A 263 14.01 -8.44 2.05
N GLY A 264 14.95 -9.35 2.35
CA GLY A 264 15.21 -9.87 3.68
C GLY A 264 14.23 -10.97 4.12
N PHE A 265 14.02 -11.11 5.42
CA PHE A 265 13.17 -12.13 6.05
C PHE A 265 13.62 -13.60 5.82
N ASP A 266 14.89 -13.84 5.48
CA ASP A 266 15.37 -15.16 5.07
C ASP A 266 15.04 -16.26 6.09
N GLU A 267 15.30 -16.02 7.38
CA GLU A 267 15.02 -17.02 8.43
C GLU A 267 13.55 -17.43 8.51
N LEU A 268 12.64 -16.53 8.16
CA LEU A 268 11.19 -16.80 8.12
C LEU A 268 10.81 -17.49 6.80
N LEU A 269 11.27 -16.95 5.67
CA LEU A 269 10.92 -17.43 4.34
C LEU A 269 11.43 -18.86 4.07
N GLU A 270 12.63 -19.21 4.56
CA GLU A 270 13.21 -20.54 4.38
C GLU A 270 12.46 -21.65 5.15
N ARG A 271 11.82 -21.30 6.26
CA ARG A 271 11.06 -22.26 7.08
C ARG A 271 9.65 -22.54 6.58
N LEU A 272 9.16 -21.77 5.62
CA LEU A 272 7.78 -21.91 5.14
C LEU A 272 7.59 -23.23 4.37
N PRO A 273 6.46 -23.91 4.57
CA PRO A 273 6.12 -25.12 3.83
C PRO A 273 5.63 -24.78 2.42
N TRP A 274 6.55 -24.37 1.58
CA TRP A 274 6.27 -23.99 0.19
C TRP A 274 5.62 -25.15 -0.59
N GLN A 275 4.54 -24.85 -1.30
CA GLN A 275 3.83 -25.77 -2.16
C GLN A 275 4.01 -25.34 -3.61
N ARG A 276 4.26 -26.31 -4.48
CA ARG A 276 4.34 -26.04 -5.92
C ARG A 276 2.95 -25.65 -6.45
N LEU A 277 2.91 -24.57 -7.22
CA LEU A 277 1.71 -24.12 -7.89
C LEU A 277 1.51 -24.86 -9.22
#